data_5050e347fb12db677e42f5bd9e7c002d
#
_entry.id   5050e347fb12db677e42f5bd9e7c002d
#
_cell.length_a   1.000
_cell.length_b   1.000
_cell.length_c   1.000
_cell.angle_alpha   90.00
_cell.angle_beta   90.00
_cell.angle_gamma   90.00
#
_symmetry.space_group_name_H-M   'P 1'
#
loop_
_entity.id
_entity.type
_entity.pdbx_description
1 polymer ?
#
loop_
_entity_poly.entity_id
_entity_poly.type
_entity_poly.pdbx_seq_one_letter_code
_entity_poly.pdbx_strand_id
1 'polypeptide(L)'
;MSAHPYDNDPGLAGRFRNLRNARGLLPVVTYPVWAHPEVTYWSDIWQTIRDCTLGEQEVKDKADIYLKPLDEMTGDEYDAYLDRAVFFNMTGRTVSALTGIIFQRMPKVGGIDKKREEAFKLPTRDNLTFNAFLKKTCRELITMGRYGVLVDMDEKPKSGKTDQPYFTGYTAENILDWTLTKIDGRMVPTEIVLREIGEKPREFGKQREQRVTVRRLALEWSEVRSDWVYSQYVYEMDSVDIDIDTIQPKIIIPTKNGKPFNRIPFAFLGALENTAEVDRSPLADIASLNISHYRSYAQLEHSRHYTAMPVWYAQVPQGQAERSYRVGSGTVWECAPGEKPGLLEMNGHGLNGLVAACEQKEDQISALGGRLMSGKSKAVAESDNSLRLKEGNERSILLNIVFCVNEGMTELLKFWAEWAGQDKTTDIEVELNTEFLTDTLGARELRAVYAMYVDGVVPITVLHHYLQKAEVVPDWMDVDQFKALLDDESEFKNQPDVIAKMKGFATAKDKVTKNQMNRQLRLSEKQADASIAQQENDIRSTKVYEKLDKEKNDIAHRQVDVSQQQADQAVEIAKQQADAKAKADAEKAKLAAKTAAAKPAPAAKPKAK
;
A
#
# COMPACT_ATOMS: atom_id res chain seq x y z
N MET A 1 -18.76 -9.99 24.59
CA MET A 1 -17.50 -9.23 24.61
C MET A 1 -16.60 -9.86 25.68
N SER A 2 -15.64 -10.67 25.30
CA SER A 2 -14.63 -11.21 26.22
C SER A 2 -13.60 -10.11 26.46
N ALA A 3 -13.40 -9.70 27.71
CA ALA A 3 -12.36 -8.77 28.10
C ALA A 3 -11.01 -9.27 27.61
N HIS A 4 -10.24 -8.42 26.96
CA HIS A 4 -8.90 -8.74 26.47
C HIS A 4 -7.97 -9.01 27.68
N PRO A 5 -7.08 -10.01 27.63
CA PRO A 5 -6.22 -10.35 28.78
C PRO A 5 -5.34 -9.20 29.31
N TYR A 6 -5.18 -8.12 28.53
CA TYR A 6 -4.40 -6.93 28.90
C TYR A 6 -5.26 -5.77 29.45
N ASP A 7 -6.59 -5.92 29.52
CA ASP A 7 -7.48 -4.90 30.14
C ASP A 7 -7.24 -4.74 31.65
N ASN A 8 -6.49 -5.62 32.27
CA ASN A 8 -6.19 -5.63 33.70
C ASN A 8 -4.83 -4.99 34.07
N ASP A 9 -4.03 -4.52 33.08
CA ASP A 9 -2.82 -3.73 33.37
C ASP A 9 -3.13 -2.22 33.26
N PRO A 10 -3.36 -1.54 34.40
CA PRO A 10 -3.70 -0.13 34.40
C PRO A 10 -2.56 0.77 33.86
N GLY A 11 -1.34 0.26 33.75
CA GLY A 11 -0.18 0.96 33.20
C GLY A 11 -0.22 1.06 31.67
N LEU A 12 -0.51 -0.05 30.98
CA LEU A 12 -0.57 -0.12 29.53
C LEU A 12 -1.83 0.60 28.98
N ALA A 13 -3.01 0.28 29.52
CA ALA A 13 -4.25 0.92 29.10
C ALA A 13 -4.24 2.45 29.34
N GLY A 14 -3.63 2.89 30.44
CA GLY A 14 -3.48 4.31 30.75
C GLY A 14 -2.52 5.04 29.82
N ARG A 15 -1.40 4.42 29.42
CA ARG A 15 -0.42 5.01 28.47
C ARG A 15 -1.03 5.19 27.07
N PHE A 16 -1.70 4.19 26.53
CA PHE A 16 -2.37 4.29 25.21
C PHE A 16 -3.48 5.33 25.21
N ARG A 17 -4.28 5.41 26.29
CA ARG A 17 -5.32 6.43 26.44
C ARG A 17 -4.73 7.84 26.54
N ASN A 18 -3.61 8.00 27.26
CA ASN A 18 -2.93 9.29 27.40
C ASN A 18 -2.20 9.73 26.13
N LEU A 19 -1.62 8.81 25.35
CA LEU A 19 -1.01 9.10 24.04
C LEU A 19 -2.08 9.51 23.01
N ARG A 20 -3.22 8.84 22.97
CA ARG A 20 -4.37 9.24 22.15
C ARG A 20 -4.87 10.64 22.51
N ASN A 21 -5.03 10.93 23.79
CA ASN A 21 -5.54 12.23 24.27
C ASN A 21 -4.52 13.36 24.07
N ALA A 22 -3.23 13.09 24.23
CA ALA A 22 -2.17 14.11 24.11
C ALA A 22 -1.91 14.54 22.65
N ARG A 23 -2.18 13.69 21.66
CA ARG A 23 -1.91 13.99 20.25
C ARG A 23 -3.12 14.51 19.47
N GLY A 24 -4.30 14.62 20.09
CA GLY A 24 -5.52 15.05 19.40
C GLY A 24 -5.93 14.11 18.26
N LEU A 25 -5.60 12.81 18.39
CA LEU A 25 -5.94 11.79 17.43
C LEU A 25 -7.44 11.75 17.20
N LEU A 26 -7.84 11.64 15.94
CA LEU A 26 -9.23 11.43 15.60
C LEU A 26 -9.75 10.23 16.40
N PRO A 27 -10.86 10.35 17.12
CA PRO A 27 -11.42 9.24 17.88
C PRO A 27 -11.68 8.07 16.92
N VAL A 28 -11.56 6.86 17.42
CA VAL A 28 -12.10 5.69 16.70
C VAL A 28 -13.52 6.06 16.32
N VAL A 29 -13.83 6.00 15.03
CA VAL A 29 -15.15 6.42 14.55
C VAL A 29 -16.18 5.49 15.14
N THR A 30 -16.90 5.94 16.17
CA THR A 30 -18.05 5.23 16.72
C THR A 30 -19.24 5.49 15.82
N TYR A 31 -19.98 4.44 15.51
CA TYR A 31 -21.21 4.53 14.73
C TYR A 31 -22.40 4.41 15.65
N PRO A 32 -23.43 5.24 15.46
CA PRO A 32 -24.65 5.12 16.24
C PRO A 32 -25.36 3.78 15.95
N VAL A 33 -26.11 3.30 16.90
CA VAL A 33 -26.83 2.01 16.80
C VAL A 33 -27.80 1.96 15.60
N TRP A 34 -28.30 3.12 15.19
CA TRP A 34 -29.21 3.28 14.04
C TRP A 34 -28.51 3.41 12.69
N ALA A 35 -27.17 3.40 12.64
CA ALA A 35 -26.44 3.45 11.37
C ALA A 35 -26.79 2.23 10.49
N HIS A 36 -26.75 2.43 9.18
CA HIS A 36 -27.03 1.37 8.21
C HIS A 36 -26.12 0.14 8.45
N PRO A 37 -26.66 -1.09 8.39
CA PRO A 37 -25.87 -2.31 8.67
C PRO A 37 -24.61 -2.44 7.83
N GLU A 38 -24.64 -2.01 6.57
CA GLU A 38 -23.44 -2.01 5.71
C GLU A 38 -22.34 -1.08 6.23
N VAL A 39 -22.69 0.09 6.78
CA VAL A 39 -21.71 1.02 7.36
C VAL A 39 -21.00 0.36 8.53
N THR A 40 -21.74 -0.31 9.40
CA THR A 40 -21.17 -1.04 10.53
C THR A 40 -20.28 -2.21 10.07
N TYR A 41 -20.72 -2.94 9.03
CA TYR A 41 -19.95 -4.04 8.47
C TYR A 41 -18.60 -3.59 7.86
N TRP A 42 -18.61 -2.48 7.12
CA TRP A 42 -17.41 -1.97 6.44
C TRP A 42 -16.50 -1.11 7.32
N SER A 43 -16.96 -0.69 8.49
CA SER A 43 -16.26 0.28 9.36
C SER A 43 -14.82 -0.10 9.69
N ASP A 44 -14.57 -1.33 10.12
CA ASP A 44 -13.23 -1.81 10.50
C ASP A 44 -12.30 -1.91 9.28
N ILE A 45 -12.87 -2.28 8.13
CA ILE A 45 -12.13 -2.36 6.86
C ILE A 45 -11.73 -0.95 6.42
N TRP A 46 -12.68 -0.01 6.41
CA TRP A 46 -12.41 1.40 6.08
C TRP A 46 -11.39 2.02 7.01
N GLN A 47 -11.50 1.74 8.32
CA GLN A 47 -10.53 2.22 9.32
C GLN A 47 -9.11 1.73 8.99
N THR A 48 -8.96 0.44 8.70
CA THR A 48 -7.67 -0.15 8.34
C THR A 48 -7.10 0.46 7.06
N ILE A 49 -7.92 0.64 6.03
CA ILE A 49 -7.48 1.24 4.76
C ILE A 49 -7.08 2.71 4.98
N ARG A 50 -7.86 3.46 5.75
CA ARG A 50 -7.58 4.87 6.08
C ARG A 50 -6.26 5.01 6.80
N ASP A 51 -6.02 4.23 7.84
CA ASP A 51 -4.79 4.26 8.64
C ASP A 51 -3.57 3.87 7.81
N CYS A 52 -3.67 2.80 7.00
CA CYS A 52 -2.62 2.42 6.06
C CYS A 52 -2.32 3.52 5.04
N THR A 53 -3.36 4.23 4.55
CA THR A 53 -3.20 5.31 3.56
C THR A 53 -2.54 6.54 4.19
N LEU A 54 -2.90 6.89 5.42
CA LEU A 54 -2.31 8.00 6.18
C LEU A 54 -0.86 7.72 6.55
N GLY A 55 -0.52 6.47 6.87
CA GLY A 55 0.85 6.00 6.99
C GLY A 55 1.29 5.60 8.39
N GLU A 56 2.61 5.56 8.59
CA GLU A 56 3.26 4.95 9.75
C GLU A 56 2.76 5.48 11.10
N GLN A 57 2.56 6.79 11.20
CA GLN A 57 2.18 7.41 12.47
C GLN A 57 0.79 6.92 12.93
N GLU A 58 -0.20 6.90 12.01
CA GLU A 58 -1.55 6.43 12.33
C GLU A 58 -1.58 4.94 12.69
N VAL A 59 -0.79 4.13 11.99
CA VAL A 59 -0.68 2.69 12.25
C VAL A 59 -0.03 2.43 13.61
N LYS A 60 1.04 3.16 13.96
CA LYS A 60 1.70 3.05 15.26
C LYS A 60 0.85 3.57 16.41
N ASP A 61 0.11 4.65 16.21
CA ASP A 61 -0.78 5.20 17.23
C ASP A 61 -1.95 4.26 17.59
N LYS A 62 -2.25 3.29 16.69
CA LYS A 62 -3.23 2.21 16.88
C LYS A 62 -2.58 0.82 16.95
N ALA A 63 -1.42 0.76 17.56
CA ALA A 63 -0.64 -0.47 17.67
C ALA A 63 -1.39 -1.58 18.41
N ASP A 64 -2.25 -1.26 19.36
CA ASP A 64 -3.16 -2.17 20.04
C ASP A 64 -4.04 -2.99 19.07
N ILE A 65 -4.35 -2.43 17.88
CA ILE A 65 -5.10 -3.09 16.82
C ILE A 65 -4.17 -3.81 15.85
N TYR A 66 -3.08 -3.14 15.42
CA TYR A 66 -2.28 -3.58 14.28
C TYR A 66 -1.05 -4.41 14.64
N LEU A 67 -0.41 -4.15 15.79
CA LEU A 67 0.78 -4.85 16.25
C LEU A 67 0.67 -5.15 17.75
N LYS A 68 0.01 -6.25 18.08
CA LYS A 68 -0.16 -6.67 19.47
C LYS A 68 1.18 -7.06 20.11
N PRO A 69 1.34 -6.91 21.44
CA PRO A 69 2.52 -7.41 22.14
C PRO A 69 2.66 -8.92 21.92
N LEU A 70 3.90 -9.38 21.91
CA LEU A 70 4.18 -10.82 21.95
C LEU A 70 3.91 -11.34 23.37
N ASP A 71 3.73 -12.67 23.48
CA ASP A 71 3.48 -13.31 24.77
C ASP A 71 4.60 -12.96 25.77
N GLU A 72 4.22 -12.69 27.02
CA GLU A 72 5.11 -12.38 28.14
C GLU A 72 5.91 -11.05 28.04
N MET A 73 5.69 -10.19 27.04
CA MET A 73 6.31 -8.87 26.94
C MET A 73 5.86 -7.95 28.07
N THR A 74 6.82 -7.30 28.72
CA THR A 74 6.56 -6.17 29.62
C THR A 74 6.21 -4.91 28.82
N GLY A 75 5.65 -3.88 29.49
CA GLY A 75 5.31 -2.61 28.83
C GLY A 75 6.51 -1.92 28.18
N ASP A 76 7.66 -1.90 28.86
CA ASP A 76 8.88 -1.26 28.35
C ASP A 76 9.49 -2.04 27.15
N GLU A 77 9.39 -3.36 27.17
CA GLU A 77 9.80 -4.21 26.03
C GLU A 77 8.90 -4.03 24.82
N TYR A 78 7.59 -3.86 25.06
CA TYR A 78 6.63 -3.58 23.99
C TYR A 78 6.86 -2.18 23.39
N ASP A 79 7.09 -1.16 24.19
CA ASP A 79 7.46 0.19 23.71
C ASP A 79 8.72 0.11 22.83
N ALA A 80 9.75 -0.62 23.28
CA ALA A 80 10.97 -0.82 22.51
C ALA A 80 10.74 -1.66 21.22
N TYR A 81 9.76 -2.58 21.21
CA TYR A 81 9.34 -3.32 20.03
C TYR A 81 8.64 -2.42 19.00
N LEU A 82 7.73 -1.54 19.46
CA LEU A 82 7.05 -0.55 18.62
C LEU A 82 8.00 0.48 18.02
N ASP A 83 8.99 0.93 18.77
CA ASP A 83 9.98 1.90 18.29
C ASP A 83 10.80 1.32 17.13
N ARG A 84 11.16 0.05 17.20
CA ARG A 84 11.88 -0.66 16.13
C ARG A 84 11.02 -1.04 14.94
N ALA A 85 9.72 -1.20 15.14
CA ALA A 85 8.81 -1.57 14.06
C ALA A 85 8.69 -0.43 13.04
N VAL A 86 8.79 -0.74 11.75
CA VAL A 86 8.68 0.21 10.64
C VAL A 86 7.52 -0.18 9.74
N PHE A 87 6.63 0.77 9.49
CA PHE A 87 5.54 0.59 8.55
C PHE A 87 5.88 1.17 7.17
N PHE A 88 6.02 0.33 6.18
CA PHE A 88 6.17 0.75 4.79
C PHE A 88 4.81 1.13 4.20
N ASN A 89 4.59 2.41 3.94
CA ASN A 89 3.32 2.90 3.40
C ASN A 89 3.17 2.56 1.90
N MET A 90 2.96 1.29 1.59
CA MET A 90 2.71 0.81 0.23
C MET A 90 1.30 1.18 -0.24
N THR A 91 0.31 1.11 0.66
CA THR A 91 -1.09 1.48 0.37
C THR A 91 -1.22 2.94 -0.07
N GLY A 92 -0.68 3.89 0.70
CA GLY A 92 -0.77 5.31 0.37
C GLY A 92 0.01 5.68 -0.91
N ARG A 93 1.12 4.99 -1.19
CA ARG A 93 1.86 5.15 -2.46
C ARG A 93 1.03 4.66 -3.65
N THR A 94 0.33 3.54 -3.50
CA THR A 94 -0.57 3.01 -4.53
C THR A 94 -1.70 4.00 -4.82
N VAL A 95 -2.37 4.54 -3.80
CA VAL A 95 -3.39 5.60 -3.95
C VAL A 95 -2.84 6.79 -4.74
N SER A 96 -1.65 7.25 -4.36
CA SER A 96 -1.03 8.42 -4.99
C SER A 96 -0.69 8.17 -6.46
N ALA A 97 -0.17 6.98 -6.78
CA ALA A 97 0.15 6.58 -8.14
C ALA A 97 -1.11 6.47 -9.02
N LEU A 98 -2.14 5.76 -8.55
CA LEU A 98 -3.40 5.58 -9.27
C LEU A 98 -4.13 6.91 -9.50
N THR A 99 -4.17 7.76 -8.46
CA THR A 99 -4.72 9.12 -8.60
C THR A 99 -3.92 9.95 -9.61
N GLY A 100 -2.58 9.83 -9.59
CA GLY A 100 -1.69 10.53 -10.54
C GLY A 100 -1.97 10.13 -12.00
N ILE A 101 -2.27 8.86 -12.25
CA ILE A 101 -2.62 8.35 -13.60
C ILE A 101 -3.91 8.99 -14.11
N ILE A 102 -4.97 9.04 -13.30
CA ILE A 102 -6.24 9.67 -13.70
C ILE A 102 -6.03 11.15 -14.04
N PHE A 103 -5.23 11.86 -13.22
CA PHE A 103 -4.98 13.30 -13.38
C PHE A 103 -3.69 13.61 -14.16
N GLN A 104 -3.20 12.70 -14.97
CA GLN A 104 -2.12 12.94 -15.90
C GLN A 104 -2.50 13.98 -16.95
N ARG A 105 -3.78 13.99 -17.37
CA ARG A 105 -4.41 15.06 -18.15
C ARG A 105 -5.44 15.77 -17.30
N MET A 106 -5.54 17.09 -17.47
CA MET A 106 -6.52 17.89 -16.74
C MET A 106 -7.94 17.54 -17.17
N PRO A 107 -8.89 17.41 -16.21
CA PRO A 107 -10.30 17.21 -16.52
C PRO A 107 -10.84 18.34 -17.41
N LYS A 108 -11.71 17.98 -18.34
CA LYS A 108 -12.46 18.93 -19.16
C LYS A 108 -13.85 19.10 -18.57
N VAL A 109 -14.28 20.34 -18.46
CA VAL A 109 -15.63 20.73 -18.02
C VAL A 109 -16.23 21.62 -19.07
N GLY A 110 -17.32 21.18 -19.67
CA GLY A 110 -18.05 21.92 -20.71
C GLY A 110 -19.38 22.46 -20.21
N GLY A 111 -19.96 23.39 -20.96
CA GLY A 111 -21.36 23.83 -20.84
C GLY A 111 -21.67 24.81 -19.70
N ILE A 112 -20.69 25.38 -19.00
CA ILE A 112 -20.91 26.42 -18.00
C ILE A 112 -21.02 27.79 -18.68
N ASP A 113 -22.08 28.53 -18.39
CA ASP A 113 -22.30 29.90 -18.91
C ASP A 113 -21.23 30.87 -18.41
N LYS A 114 -20.75 31.77 -19.28
CA LYS A 114 -19.79 32.84 -18.93
C LYS A 114 -20.21 33.65 -17.69
N LYS A 115 -21.51 33.83 -17.49
CA LYS A 115 -22.06 34.55 -16.32
C LYS A 115 -21.83 33.79 -15.00
N ARG A 116 -21.55 32.49 -15.06
CA ARG A 116 -21.36 31.61 -13.89
C ARG A 116 -19.89 31.21 -13.70
N GLU A 117 -19.02 31.52 -14.66
CA GLU A 117 -17.58 31.19 -14.57
C GLU A 117 -16.92 31.69 -13.27
N GLU A 118 -17.29 32.93 -12.84
CA GLU A 118 -16.73 33.48 -11.59
C GLU A 118 -17.16 32.72 -10.36
N ALA A 119 -18.44 32.29 -10.27
CA ALA A 119 -18.94 31.44 -9.19
C ALA A 119 -18.35 30.04 -9.24
N PHE A 120 -18.03 29.56 -10.44
CA PHE A 120 -17.47 28.23 -10.66
C PHE A 120 -15.97 28.15 -10.41
N LYS A 121 -15.27 29.26 -10.20
CA LYS A 121 -13.82 29.21 -9.85
C LYS A 121 -13.54 28.43 -8.57
N LEU A 122 -14.36 28.61 -7.54
CA LEU A 122 -14.25 27.95 -6.24
C LEU A 122 -15.64 27.41 -5.82
N PRO A 123 -16.14 26.38 -6.52
CA PRO A 123 -17.52 25.93 -6.35
C PRO A 123 -17.74 25.00 -5.15
N THR A 124 -16.77 24.89 -4.25
CA THR A 124 -16.85 23.98 -3.12
C THR A 124 -16.94 24.74 -1.79
N ARG A 125 -17.54 24.12 -0.79
CA ARG A 125 -17.60 24.65 0.58
C ARG A 125 -16.22 24.95 1.16
N ASP A 126 -15.22 24.13 0.83
CA ASP A 126 -13.84 24.25 1.32
C ASP A 126 -12.97 25.21 0.48
N ASN A 127 -13.56 25.99 -0.42
CA ASN A 127 -12.86 26.87 -1.36
C ASN A 127 -11.83 26.14 -2.26
N LEU A 128 -12.11 24.90 -2.65
CA LEU A 128 -11.32 24.18 -3.63
C LEU A 128 -11.81 24.49 -5.05
N THR A 129 -10.89 24.47 -6.00
CA THR A 129 -11.27 24.45 -7.43
C THR A 129 -11.99 23.12 -7.75
N PHE A 130 -12.81 23.13 -8.79
CA PHE A 130 -13.54 21.92 -9.20
C PHE A 130 -12.60 20.77 -9.53
N ASN A 131 -11.48 21.03 -10.20
CA ASN A 131 -10.46 20.01 -10.50
C ASN A 131 -9.82 19.41 -9.24
N ALA A 132 -9.55 20.24 -8.23
CA ALA A 132 -9.04 19.75 -6.94
C ALA A 132 -10.08 18.89 -6.21
N PHE A 133 -11.36 19.26 -6.32
CA PHE A 133 -12.46 18.49 -5.77
C PHE A 133 -12.62 17.14 -6.48
N LEU A 134 -12.59 17.12 -7.82
CA LEU A 134 -12.59 15.86 -8.60
C LEU A 134 -11.44 14.95 -8.20
N LYS A 135 -10.23 15.52 -8.00
CA LYS A 135 -9.07 14.75 -7.55
C LYS A 135 -9.27 14.14 -6.17
N LYS A 136 -9.87 14.90 -5.23
CA LYS A 136 -10.24 14.39 -3.90
C LYS A 136 -11.27 13.27 -4.02
N THR A 137 -12.29 13.44 -4.85
CA THR A 137 -13.34 12.44 -5.12
C THR A 137 -12.76 11.13 -5.66
N CYS A 138 -11.95 11.19 -6.72
CA CYS A 138 -11.29 9.99 -7.27
C CYS A 138 -10.38 9.31 -6.24
N ARG A 139 -9.63 10.08 -5.44
CA ARG A 139 -8.80 9.53 -4.38
C ARG A 139 -9.61 8.78 -3.33
N GLU A 140 -10.76 9.31 -2.91
CA GLU A 140 -11.64 8.66 -1.95
C GLU A 140 -12.26 7.38 -2.54
N LEU A 141 -12.67 7.38 -3.80
CA LEU A 141 -13.18 6.19 -4.48
C LEU A 141 -12.11 5.10 -4.62
N ILE A 142 -10.88 5.45 -4.98
CA ILE A 142 -9.75 4.51 -5.01
C ILE A 142 -9.54 3.92 -3.62
N THR A 143 -9.60 4.75 -2.58
CA THR A 143 -9.28 4.35 -1.21
C THR A 143 -10.41 3.55 -0.57
N MET A 144 -11.65 4.06 -0.60
CA MET A 144 -12.78 3.51 0.15
C MET A 144 -13.82 2.77 -0.69
N GLY A 145 -13.80 2.95 -2.01
CA GLY A 145 -14.82 2.42 -2.91
C GLY A 145 -16.13 3.22 -2.91
N ARG A 146 -16.28 4.22 -2.05
CA ARG A 146 -17.51 5.01 -1.90
C ARG A 146 -17.22 6.45 -1.53
N TYR A 147 -17.96 7.38 -2.11
CA TYR A 147 -17.95 8.80 -1.77
C TYR A 147 -19.32 9.41 -2.03
N GLY A 148 -19.74 10.36 -1.23
CA GLY A 148 -20.99 11.09 -1.43
C GLY A 148 -20.74 12.55 -1.76
N VAL A 149 -21.51 13.11 -2.66
CA VAL A 149 -21.42 14.54 -2.99
C VAL A 149 -22.80 15.17 -2.92
N LEU A 150 -22.92 16.23 -2.13
CA LEU A 150 -24.12 17.06 -1.99
C LEU A 150 -23.90 18.41 -2.66
N VAL A 151 -24.89 18.89 -3.40
CA VAL A 151 -24.98 20.29 -3.81
C VAL A 151 -25.87 21.02 -2.78
N ASP A 152 -25.34 22.07 -2.17
CA ASP A 152 -26.03 22.83 -1.13
C ASP A 152 -25.87 24.34 -1.35
N MET A 153 -26.63 25.17 -0.62
CA MET A 153 -26.55 26.62 -0.65
C MET A 153 -26.84 27.18 0.74
N ASP A 154 -26.10 28.19 1.16
CA ASP A 154 -26.33 28.86 2.44
C ASP A 154 -27.66 29.65 2.43
N GLU A 155 -28.43 29.56 3.52
CA GLU A 155 -29.74 30.24 3.63
C GLU A 155 -29.64 31.76 3.60
N LYS A 156 -28.57 32.34 4.13
CA LYS A 156 -28.36 33.80 4.19
C LYS A 156 -26.86 34.11 4.17
N PRO A 157 -26.30 34.63 3.07
CA PRO A 157 -24.93 35.09 3.09
C PRO A 157 -24.79 36.32 3.97
N LYS A 158 -23.89 36.25 4.93
CA LYS A 158 -23.59 37.36 5.85
C LYS A 158 -22.92 38.55 5.14
N SER A 159 -22.50 38.38 3.88
CA SER A 159 -21.66 39.32 3.14
C SER A 159 -22.38 40.14 2.09
N GLY A 160 -23.72 40.03 1.91
CA GLY A 160 -24.46 40.74 0.87
C GLY A 160 -24.11 40.28 -0.56
N LYS A 161 -23.33 39.22 -0.73
CA LYS A 161 -23.09 38.58 -2.02
C LYS A 161 -24.27 37.67 -2.37
N THR A 162 -24.49 37.50 -3.67
CA THR A 162 -25.53 36.57 -4.18
C THR A 162 -25.21 35.16 -3.72
N ASP A 163 -26.20 34.46 -3.19
CA ASP A 163 -26.09 33.04 -2.81
C ASP A 163 -25.63 32.22 -4.01
N GLN A 164 -24.62 31.42 -3.82
CA GLN A 164 -24.09 30.53 -4.83
C GLN A 164 -24.15 29.10 -4.30
N PRO A 165 -24.64 28.14 -5.08
CA PRO A 165 -24.59 26.75 -4.70
C PRO A 165 -23.12 26.25 -4.68
N TYR A 166 -22.84 25.30 -3.78
CA TYR A 166 -21.53 24.71 -3.61
C TYR A 166 -21.61 23.20 -3.47
N PHE A 167 -20.49 22.53 -3.80
CA PHE A 167 -20.33 21.10 -3.59
C PHE A 167 -19.75 20.82 -2.20
N THR A 168 -20.32 19.84 -1.51
CA THR A 168 -19.78 19.28 -0.27
C THR A 168 -19.60 17.79 -0.44
N GLY A 169 -18.40 17.29 -0.12
CA GLY A 169 -18.10 15.87 -0.22
C GLY A 169 -18.14 15.17 1.12
N TYR A 170 -18.66 13.95 1.13
CA TYR A 170 -18.78 13.07 2.30
C TYR A 170 -18.02 11.77 2.04
N THR A 171 -17.08 11.46 2.92
CA THR A 171 -16.35 10.19 2.89
C THR A 171 -17.28 9.03 3.26
N ALA A 172 -16.92 7.82 2.89
CA ALA A 172 -17.72 6.61 3.14
C ALA A 172 -18.18 6.51 4.61
N GLU A 173 -17.27 6.81 5.53
CA GLU A 173 -17.48 6.73 6.98
C GLU A 173 -18.47 7.79 7.52
N ASN A 174 -18.74 8.83 6.71
CA ASN A 174 -19.63 9.93 7.08
C ASN A 174 -21.01 9.88 6.41
N ILE A 175 -21.28 8.84 5.65
CA ILE A 175 -22.61 8.52 5.13
C ILE A 175 -23.19 7.44 6.05
N LEU A 176 -23.98 7.86 7.04
CA LEU A 176 -24.38 6.99 8.16
C LEU A 176 -25.56 6.08 7.84
N ASP A 177 -26.54 6.58 7.08
CA ASP A 177 -27.75 5.82 6.76
C ASP A 177 -28.40 6.31 5.46
N TRP A 178 -29.19 5.45 4.81
CA TRP A 178 -29.97 5.80 3.62
C TRP A 178 -31.17 4.89 3.45
N THR A 179 -32.25 5.44 2.92
CA THR A 179 -33.46 4.71 2.57
C THR A 179 -33.82 4.94 1.10
N LEU A 180 -34.09 3.85 0.39
CA LEU A 180 -34.55 3.87 -0.98
C LEU A 180 -36.03 3.54 -1.03
N THR A 181 -36.82 4.37 -1.73
CA THR A 181 -38.25 4.13 -1.92
C THR A 181 -38.56 4.07 -3.42
N LYS A 182 -39.49 3.20 -3.79
CA LYS A 182 -39.93 3.09 -5.19
C LYS A 182 -40.89 4.21 -5.53
N ILE A 183 -40.43 5.17 -6.35
CA ILE A 183 -41.23 6.29 -6.86
C ILE A 183 -41.27 6.16 -8.38
N ASP A 184 -42.47 6.16 -8.96
CA ASP A 184 -42.69 6.05 -10.41
C ASP A 184 -41.92 4.90 -11.09
N GLY A 185 -41.82 3.76 -10.39
CA GLY A 185 -41.17 2.57 -10.91
C GLY A 185 -39.63 2.53 -10.73
N ARG A 186 -39.02 3.58 -10.20
CA ARG A 186 -37.56 3.70 -9.94
C ARG A 186 -37.28 3.74 -8.45
N MET A 187 -36.14 3.16 -8.04
CA MET A 187 -35.64 3.30 -6.67
C MET A 187 -34.96 4.66 -6.53
N VAL A 188 -35.50 5.51 -5.65
CA VAL A 188 -35.02 6.87 -5.40
C VAL A 188 -34.64 6.99 -3.94
N PRO A 189 -33.50 7.63 -3.60
CA PRO A 189 -33.15 7.95 -2.23
C PRO A 189 -34.19 8.91 -1.64
N THR A 190 -34.91 8.47 -0.61
CA THR A 190 -35.88 9.30 0.12
C THR A 190 -35.32 9.81 1.44
N GLU A 191 -34.29 9.17 1.94
CA GLU A 191 -33.61 9.61 3.16
C GLU A 191 -32.11 9.33 3.03
N ILE A 192 -31.28 10.29 3.44
CA ILE A 192 -29.84 10.13 3.54
C ILE A 192 -29.36 10.85 4.81
N VAL A 193 -28.61 10.16 5.65
CA VAL A 193 -28.10 10.71 6.90
C VAL A 193 -26.58 10.86 6.83
N LEU A 194 -26.11 12.09 6.98
CA LEU A 194 -24.72 12.49 6.81
C LEU A 194 -24.15 13.05 8.11
N ARG A 195 -22.89 12.76 8.39
CA ARG A 195 -22.15 13.30 9.52
C ARG A 195 -21.13 14.33 9.05
N GLU A 196 -21.10 15.46 9.71
CA GLU A 196 -20.09 16.50 9.53
C GLU A 196 -19.35 16.71 10.86
N ILE A 197 -18.02 16.61 10.82
CA ILE A 197 -17.16 16.89 11.97
C ILE A 197 -16.48 18.22 11.72
N GLY A 198 -16.72 19.19 12.59
CA GLY A 198 -16.16 20.53 12.55
C GLY A 198 -15.59 20.97 13.87
N GLU A 199 -15.11 22.19 13.93
CA GLU A 199 -14.65 22.85 15.17
C GLU A 199 -15.68 23.90 15.61
N LYS A 200 -15.91 23.99 16.92
CA LYS A 200 -16.67 25.11 17.47
C LYS A 200 -15.88 26.41 17.34
N PRO A 201 -16.55 27.57 17.12
CA PRO A 201 -15.90 28.87 17.23
C PRO A 201 -15.23 29.00 18.59
N ARG A 202 -13.93 29.33 18.61
CA ARG A 202 -13.17 29.44 19.84
C ARG A 202 -12.63 30.84 20.05
N GLU A 203 -12.44 31.21 21.30
CA GLU A 203 -11.64 32.37 21.69
C GLU A 203 -10.15 32.02 21.64
N PHE A 204 -9.34 33.01 21.27
CA PHE A 204 -7.88 32.85 21.24
C PHE A 204 -7.35 32.34 22.60
N GLY A 205 -6.52 31.29 22.57
CA GLY A 205 -5.93 30.71 23.78
C GLY A 205 -6.75 29.59 24.46
N LYS A 206 -8.00 29.33 24.04
CA LYS A 206 -8.78 28.19 24.54
C LYS A 206 -8.54 26.94 23.73
N GLN A 207 -8.80 25.76 24.32
CA GLN A 207 -8.72 24.47 23.66
C GLN A 207 -9.74 24.38 22.51
N ARG A 208 -9.41 23.62 21.46
CA ARG A 208 -10.34 23.33 20.36
C ARG A 208 -11.35 22.30 20.82
N GLU A 209 -12.62 22.59 20.63
CA GLU A 209 -13.72 21.66 20.84
C GLU A 209 -14.27 21.21 19.50
N GLN A 210 -14.52 19.93 19.38
CA GLN A 210 -15.18 19.38 18.20
C GLN A 210 -16.69 19.64 18.27
N ARG A 211 -17.27 19.81 17.10
CA ARG A 211 -18.71 19.87 16.89
C ARG A 211 -19.10 18.80 15.89
N VAL A 212 -20.04 17.98 16.22
CA VAL A 212 -20.63 17.00 15.32
C VAL A 212 -21.98 17.52 14.85
N THR A 213 -22.16 17.55 13.55
CA THR A 213 -23.44 17.88 12.94
C THR A 213 -23.94 16.66 12.17
N VAL A 214 -25.14 16.20 12.49
CA VAL A 214 -25.84 15.18 11.70
C VAL A 214 -26.86 15.88 10.82
N ARG A 215 -26.78 15.64 9.53
CA ARG A 215 -27.67 16.20 8.53
C ARG A 215 -28.50 15.08 7.91
N ARG A 216 -29.79 15.08 8.17
CA ARG A 216 -30.77 14.19 7.55
C ARG A 216 -31.37 14.89 6.34
N LEU A 217 -31.13 14.38 5.16
CA LEU A 217 -31.72 14.81 3.91
C LEU A 217 -32.98 13.97 3.70
N ALA A 218 -34.13 14.58 3.59
CA ALA A 218 -35.39 13.87 3.45
C ALA A 218 -36.17 14.35 2.22
N LEU A 219 -36.74 13.41 1.48
CA LEU A 219 -37.67 13.64 0.40
C LEU A 219 -39.04 13.12 0.83
N GLU A 220 -39.94 14.03 1.16
CA GLU A 220 -41.25 13.71 1.76
C GLU A 220 -42.40 14.13 0.84
N TRP A 221 -43.47 13.32 0.78
CA TRP A 221 -44.64 13.68 0.00
C TRP A 221 -45.46 14.77 0.71
N SER A 222 -45.71 15.86 0.04
CA SER A 222 -46.51 16.96 0.54
C SER A 222 -47.93 16.90 -0.06
N GLU A 223 -48.92 16.56 0.74
CA GLU A 223 -50.35 16.54 0.31
C GLU A 223 -50.80 17.93 -0.17
N VAL A 224 -50.33 19.00 0.49
CA VAL A 224 -50.68 20.38 0.15
C VAL A 224 -50.21 20.76 -1.25
N ARG A 225 -49.06 20.23 -1.67
CA ARG A 225 -48.43 20.53 -2.97
C ARG A 225 -48.69 19.46 -4.01
N SER A 226 -49.17 18.28 -3.59
CA SER A 226 -49.28 17.07 -4.41
C SER A 226 -47.97 16.76 -5.16
N ASP A 227 -46.84 16.94 -4.47
CA ASP A 227 -45.49 16.74 -5.00
C ASP A 227 -44.53 16.35 -3.88
N TRP A 228 -43.41 15.77 -4.24
CA TRP A 228 -42.31 15.47 -3.34
C TRP A 228 -41.55 16.76 -2.98
N VAL A 229 -41.17 16.90 -1.71
CA VAL A 229 -40.49 18.06 -1.17
C VAL A 229 -39.19 17.63 -0.50
N TYR A 230 -38.09 18.15 -0.97
CA TYR A 230 -36.79 17.99 -0.34
C TYR A 230 -36.64 18.92 0.86
N SER A 231 -36.29 18.36 2.00
CA SER A 231 -35.99 19.09 3.25
C SER A 231 -34.73 18.55 3.91
N GLN A 232 -34.05 19.43 4.66
CA GLN A 232 -32.87 19.09 5.44
C GLN A 232 -33.19 19.31 6.92
N TYR A 233 -32.87 18.31 7.74
CA TYR A 233 -32.93 18.37 9.19
C TYR A 233 -31.51 18.37 9.75
N VAL A 234 -31.09 19.46 10.36
CA VAL A 234 -29.70 19.67 10.84
C VAL A 234 -29.68 19.58 12.35
N TYR A 235 -29.03 18.55 12.88
CA TYR A 235 -28.84 18.29 14.32
C TYR A 235 -27.41 18.68 14.69
N GLU A 236 -27.25 19.63 15.62
CA GLU A 236 -25.95 20.06 16.14
C GLU A 236 -25.68 19.39 17.48
N MET A 237 -24.59 18.64 17.60
CA MET A 237 -24.25 17.80 18.75
C MET A 237 -22.82 18.03 19.20
N ASP A 238 -22.58 17.82 20.49
CA ASP A 238 -21.23 17.86 21.07
C ASP A 238 -20.53 16.49 21.02
N SER A 239 -21.29 15.41 20.82
CA SER A 239 -20.79 14.03 20.70
C SER A 239 -21.70 13.22 19.77
N VAL A 240 -21.16 12.16 19.14
CA VAL A 240 -21.93 11.23 18.29
C VAL A 240 -22.83 10.31 19.12
N ASP A 241 -22.54 10.15 20.41
CA ASP A 241 -23.25 9.22 21.31
C ASP A 241 -24.53 9.82 21.92
N ILE A 242 -24.91 11.04 21.54
CA ILE A 242 -26.14 11.68 22.01
C ILE A 242 -27.33 11.14 21.23
N ASP A 243 -28.38 10.84 21.92
CA ASP A 243 -29.67 10.43 21.36
C ASP A 243 -30.25 11.58 20.51
N ILE A 244 -30.40 11.34 19.21
CA ILE A 244 -30.91 12.32 18.23
C ILE A 244 -32.35 12.74 18.59
N ASP A 245 -33.13 11.85 19.19
CA ASP A 245 -34.54 12.12 19.55
C ASP A 245 -34.66 13.22 20.60
N THR A 246 -33.62 13.52 21.35
CA THR A 246 -33.59 14.59 22.37
C THR A 246 -33.31 15.98 21.80
N ILE A 247 -32.86 16.07 20.52
CA ILE A 247 -32.40 17.32 19.90
C ILE A 247 -33.43 17.80 18.88
N GLN A 248 -33.85 19.07 19.01
CA GLN A 248 -34.68 19.71 18.00
C GLN A 248 -33.84 20.09 16.77
N PRO A 249 -34.13 19.56 15.57
CA PRO A 249 -33.41 19.89 14.37
C PRO A 249 -33.75 21.29 13.86
N LYS A 250 -32.76 21.94 13.26
CA LYS A 250 -33.04 23.09 12.38
C LYS A 250 -33.52 22.54 11.03
N ILE A 251 -34.76 22.92 10.65
CA ILE A 251 -35.34 22.49 9.37
C ILE A 251 -35.04 23.52 8.30
N ILE A 252 -34.51 23.09 7.16
CA ILE A 252 -34.18 23.89 5.99
C ILE A 252 -34.90 23.28 4.78
N ILE A 253 -35.64 24.08 4.05
CA ILE A 253 -36.28 23.67 2.79
C ILE A 253 -35.62 24.43 1.65
N PRO A 254 -34.67 23.85 0.92
CA PRO A 254 -34.01 24.50 -0.19
C PRO A 254 -34.98 24.81 -1.32
N THR A 255 -34.91 26.02 -1.86
CA THR A 255 -35.84 26.48 -2.91
C THR A 255 -35.09 27.10 -4.07
N LYS A 256 -35.63 26.94 -5.27
CA LYS A 256 -35.28 27.69 -6.46
C LYS A 256 -36.47 28.59 -6.87
N ASN A 257 -36.28 29.90 -6.89
CA ASN A 257 -37.34 30.85 -7.22
C ASN A 257 -38.63 30.64 -6.38
N GLY A 258 -38.48 30.32 -5.09
CA GLY A 258 -39.59 30.07 -4.15
C GLY A 258 -40.28 28.69 -4.28
N LYS A 259 -39.81 27.83 -5.19
CA LYS A 259 -40.29 26.45 -5.31
C LYS A 259 -39.27 25.49 -4.67
N PRO A 260 -39.70 24.60 -3.77
CA PRO A 260 -38.80 23.56 -3.23
C PRO A 260 -38.41 22.56 -4.30
N PHE A 261 -37.27 21.92 -4.10
CA PHE A 261 -36.84 20.83 -4.98
C PHE A 261 -37.65 19.56 -4.70
N ASN A 262 -37.87 18.77 -5.75
CA ASN A 262 -38.53 17.47 -5.69
C ASN A 262 -37.57 16.28 -5.78
N ARG A 263 -36.28 16.52 -5.57
CA ARG A 263 -35.22 15.51 -5.51
C ARG A 263 -34.13 15.95 -4.54
N ILE A 264 -33.48 14.96 -3.91
CA ILE A 264 -32.30 15.21 -3.09
C ILE A 264 -31.10 15.46 -4.01
N PRO A 265 -30.40 16.61 -3.91
CA PRO A 265 -29.25 16.96 -4.76
C PRO A 265 -27.96 16.27 -4.28
N PHE A 266 -28.01 14.96 -4.13
CA PHE A 266 -26.94 14.12 -3.62
C PHE A 266 -26.68 12.96 -4.60
N ALA A 267 -25.41 12.67 -4.85
CA ALA A 267 -25.01 11.49 -5.59
C ALA A 267 -24.15 10.58 -4.72
N PHE A 268 -24.50 9.31 -4.72
CA PHE A 268 -23.59 8.25 -4.31
C PHE A 268 -22.66 7.96 -5.47
N LEU A 269 -21.37 8.06 -5.21
CA LEU A 269 -20.33 7.69 -6.16
C LEU A 269 -19.67 6.41 -5.65
N GLY A 270 -19.61 5.40 -6.50
CA GLY A 270 -19.01 4.11 -6.23
C GLY A 270 -17.76 3.87 -7.07
N ALA A 271 -17.01 2.82 -6.73
CA ALA A 271 -15.87 2.38 -7.54
C ALA A 271 -16.30 1.55 -8.76
N LEU A 272 -17.47 0.92 -8.69
CA LEU A 272 -18.05 0.09 -9.75
C LEU A 272 -19.31 0.73 -10.32
N GLU A 273 -20.23 1.20 -9.47
CA GLU A 273 -21.53 1.75 -9.85
C GLU A 273 -21.94 2.89 -8.93
N ASN A 274 -22.71 3.85 -9.44
CA ASN A 274 -23.24 4.97 -8.67
C ASN A 274 -24.57 4.59 -7.97
N THR A 275 -24.50 3.58 -7.10
CA THR A 275 -25.67 3.10 -6.33
C THR A 275 -25.56 3.48 -4.85
N ALA A 276 -26.65 3.28 -4.10
CA ALA A 276 -26.63 3.46 -2.65
C ALA A 276 -25.92 2.32 -1.91
N GLU A 277 -25.76 1.17 -2.53
CA GLU A 277 -25.01 0.03 -2.01
C GLU A 277 -23.52 0.36 -1.90
N VAL A 278 -22.85 -0.30 -0.96
CA VAL A 278 -21.43 -0.05 -0.71
C VAL A 278 -20.58 -0.94 -1.59
N ASP A 279 -19.83 -0.34 -2.51
CA ASP A 279 -18.83 -1.06 -3.28
C ASP A 279 -17.64 -1.46 -2.41
N ARG A 280 -17.11 -2.66 -2.67
CA ARG A 280 -15.87 -3.08 -2.04
C ARG A 280 -14.72 -2.14 -2.43
N SER A 281 -13.98 -1.69 -1.41
CA SER A 281 -12.79 -0.88 -1.65
C SER A 281 -11.78 -1.62 -2.54
N PRO A 282 -11.27 -0.98 -3.60
CA PRO A 282 -10.21 -1.55 -4.45
C PRO A 282 -8.91 -1.86 -3.67
N LEU A 283 -8.69 -1.19 -2.54
CA LEU A 283 -7.48 -1.31 -1.75
C LEU A 283 -7.59 -2.21 -0.51
N ALA A 284 -8.75 -2.84 -0.27
CA ALA A 284 -8.97 -3.64 0.92
C ALA A 284 -7.93 -4.75 1.10
N ASP A 285 -7.62 -5.48 0.02
CA ASP A 285 -6.65 -6.58 0.06
C ASP A 285 -5.21 -6.06 0.21
N ILE A 286 -4.89 -4.93 -0.41
CA ILE A 286 -3.57 -4.27 -0.30
C ILE A 286 -3.33 -3.79 1.13
N ALA A 287 -4.31 -3.14 1.75
CA ALA A 287 -4.20 -2.67 3.13
C ALA A 287 -4.02 -3.84 4.12
N SER A 288 -4.78 -4.92 3.94
CA SER A 288 -4.65 -6.13 4.75
C SER A 288 -3.25 -6.76 4.63
N LEU A 289 -2.71 -6.87 3.41
CA LEU A 289 -1.36 -7.35 3.17
C LEU A 289 -0.30 -6.40 3.74
N ASN A 290 -0.52 -5.09 3.66
CA ASN A 290 0.39 -4.08 4.20
C ASN A 290 0.49 -4.19 5.73
N ILE A 291 -0.61 -4.43 6.45
CA ILE A 291 -0.60 -4.73 7.89
C ILE A 291 0.10 -6.07 8.16
N SER A 292 -0.14 -7.09 7.35
CA SER A 292 0.55 -8.38 7.47
C SER A 292 2.07 -8.24 7.26
N HIS A 293 2.49 -7.42 6.30
CA HIS A 293 3.90 -7.07 6.08
C HIS A 293 4.48 -6.36 7.31
N TYR A 294 3.78 -5.35 7.84
CA TYR A 294 4.19 -4.61 9.04
C TYR A 294 4.46 -5.53 10.22
N ARG A 295 3.57 -6.49 10.48
CA ARG A 295 3.74 -7.50 11.54
C ARG A 295 4.98 -8.36 11.33
N SER A 296 5.20 -8.84 10.11
CA SER A 296 6.38 -9.68 9.80
C SER A 296 7.67 -8.89 9.87
N TYR A 297 7.67 -7.63 9.40
CA TYR A 297 8.82 -6.76 9.43
C TYR A 297 9.19 -6.37 10.87
N ALA A 298 8.20 -6.08 11.72
CA ALA A 298 8.41 -5.83 13.14
C ALA A 298 9.07 -7.04 13.84
N GLN A 299 8.60 -8.27 13.55
CA GLN A 299 9.22 -9.49 14.06
C GLN A 299 10.65 -9.67 13.55
N LEU A 300 10.92 -9.34 12.29
CA LEU A 300 12.25 -9.40 11.70
C LEU A 300 13.22 -8.45 12.41
N GLU A 301 12.84 -7.18 12.60
CA GLU A 301 13.65 -6.19 13.28
C GLU A 301 13.88 -6.55 14.76
N HIS A 302 12.86 -7.05 15.41
CA HIS A 302 12.97 -7.57 16.78
C HIS A 302 13.96 -8.75 16.86
N SER A 303 13.81 -9.72 15.97
CA SER A 303 14.71 -10.88 15.93
C SER A 303 16.15 -10.49 15.57
N ARG A 304 16.34 -9.53 14.66
CA ARG A 304 17.66 -8.96 14.34
C ARG A 304 18.30 -8.31 15.54
N HIS A 305 17.54 -7.55 16.32
CA HIS A 305 18.03 -6.90 17.55
C HIS A 305 18.58 -7.93 18.54
N TYR A 306 17.84 -9.01 18.83
CA TYR A 306 18.29 -10.04 19.74
C TYR A 306 19.43 -10.91 19.18
N THR A 307 19.43 -11.18 17.88
CA THR A 307 20.48 -11.97 17.24
C THR A 307 21.80 -11.19 17.16
N ALA A 308 21.73 -9.87 17.04
CA ALA A 308 22.92 -9.01 17.01
C ALA A 308 23.59 -8.83 18.38
N MET A 309 22.90 -9.19 19.46
CA MET A 309 23.40 -9.06 20.83
C MET A 309 23.68 -10.45 21.43
N PRO A 310 24.93 -10.93 21.38
CA PRO A 310 25.29 -12.19 22.00
C PRO A 310 25.11 -12.12 23.51
N VAL A 311 24.55 -13.18 24.11
CA VAL A 311 24.37 -13.30 25.56
C VAL A 311 25.59 -13.96 26.17
N TRP A 312 26.28 -13.25 27.03
CA TRP A 312 27.38 -13.79 27.79
C TRP A 312 26.85 -14.54 28.99
N TYR A 313 27.35 -15.73 29.23
CA TYR A 313 27.02 -16.49 30.42
C TYR A 313 28.29 -16.98 31.13
N ALA A 314 28.26 -17.03 32.44
CA ALA A 314 29.33 -17.62 33.25
C ALA A 314 28.75 -18.65 34.22
N GLN A 315 29.39 -19.83 34.29
CA GLN A 315 29.05 -20.84 35.28
C GLN A 315 29.80 -20.49 36.57
N VAL A 316 29.09 -20.15 37.63
CA VAL A 316 29.66 -19.74 38.93
C VAL A 316 29.40 -20.87 39.96
N PRO A 317 30.34 -21.20 40.83
CA PRO A 317 30.11 -22.16 41.91
C PRO A 317 29.02 -21.65 42.87
N GLN A 318 28.30 -22.62 43.46
CA GLN A 318 27.20 -22.34 44.38
C GLN A 318 27.68 -21.49 45.58
N GLY A 319 27.08 -20.32 45.79
CA GLY A 319 27.41 -19.36 46.86
C GLY A 319 28.23 -18.13 46.46
N GLN A 320 28.58 -17.96 45.19
CA GLN A 320 29.33 -16.77 44.69
C GLN A 320 28.55 -15.97 43.62
N ALA A 321 27.23 -15.91 43.70
CA ALA A 321 26.34 -15.40 42.67
C ALA A 321 26.36 -13.85 42.44
N GLU A 322 27.09 -13.07 43.23
CA GLU A 322 27.07 -11.61 43.18
C GLU A 322 28.25 -10.96 42.42
N ARG A 323 28.79 -11.59 41.40
CA ARG A 323 29.82 -10.96 40.56
C ARG A 323 29.20 -10.22 39.39
N SER A 324 29.46 -8.94 39.28
CA SER A 324 29.10 -8.15 38.10
C SER A 324 30.22 -8.24 37.06
N TYR A 325 29.88 -8.76 35.88
CA TYR A 325 30.80 -8.82 34.73
C TYR A 325 30.57 -7.63 33.82
N ARG A 326 31.64 -6.90 33.46
CA ARG A 326 31.57 -5.85 32.45
C ARG A 326 31.95 -6.41 31.09
N VAL A 327 31.16 -6.09 30.06
CA VAL A 327 31.42 -6.48 28.67
C VAL A 327 32.02 -5.28 27.94
N GLY A 328 33.18 -5.45 27.30
CA GLY A 328 33.83 -4.40 26.52
C GLY A 328 35.25 -4.81 26.03
N SER A 329 35.74 -4.12 25.02
CA SER A 329 37.11 -4.32 24.52
C SER A 329 38.09 -3.80 25.58
N GLY A 330 38.85 -4.70 26.20
CA GLY A 330 39.82 -4.38 27.26
C GLY A 330 39.38 -4.79 28.66
N THR A 331 38.24 -5.47 28.81
CA THR A 331 37.85 -6.15 30.06
C THR A 331 38.36 -7.57 30.05
N VAL A 332 39.06 -7.95 31.09
CA VAL A 332 39.49 -9.34 31.35
C VAL A 332 38.59 -9.93 32.42
N TRP A 333 38.00 -11.09 32.13
CA TRP A 333 37.23 -11.83 33.13
C TRP A 333 38.16 -12.81 33.85
N GLU A 334 38.37 -12.58 35.11
CA GLU A 334 39.07 -13.55 35.96
C GLU A 334 38.10 -14.64 36.41
N CYS A 335 38.35 -15.86 35.97
CA CYS A 335 37.54 -17.03 36.27
C CYS A 335 38.29 -17.94 37.24
N ALA A 336 37.62 -18.39 38.30
CA ALA A 336 38.19 -19.40 39.21
C ALA A 336 38.24 -20.78 38.53
N PRO A 337 39.10 -21.70 39.01
CA PRO A 337 39.12 -23.08 38.51
C PRO A 337 37.73 -23.74 38.61
N GLY A 338 37.15 -24.07 37.48
CA GLY A 338 35.80 -24.64 37.37
C GLY A 338 34.73 -23.67 36.84
N GLU A 339 35.01 -22.38 36.74
CA GLU A 339 34.16 -21.39 36.06
C GLU A 339 34.41 -21.44 34.56
N LYS A 340 33.31 -21.49 33.76
CA LYS A 340 33.41 -21.48 32.30
C LYS A 340 32.53 -20.34 31.75
N PRO A 341 33.11 -19.19 31.46
CA PRO A 341 32.37 -18.18 30.71
C PRO A 341 32.18 -18.67 29.26
N GLY A 342 31.05 -18.35 28.70
CA GLY A 342 30.75 -18.69 27.32
C GLY A 342 29.90 -17.61 26.66
N LEU A 343 29.80 -17.70 25.35
CA LEU A 343 29.00 -16.85 24.51
C LEU A 343 27.85 -17.70 23.95
N LEU A 344 26.61 -17.24 24.18
CA LEU A 344 25.45 -17.83 23.56
C LEU A 344 25.08 -16.94 22.37
N GLU A 345 25.36 -17.42 21.18
CA GLU A 345 24.95 -16.78 19.93
C GLU A 345 23.70 -17.48 19.40
N MET A 346 22.71 -16.69 18.99
CA MET A 346 21.55 -17.24 18.28
C MET A 346 21.92 -17.48 16.83
N ASN A 347 21.75 -18.72 16.36
CA ASN A 347 21.89 -19.04 14.94
C ASN A 347 20.74 -18.44 14.15
N GLY A 348 20.92 -17.31 13.49
CA GLY A 348 19.90 -16.56 12.77
C GLY A 348 19.23 -17.28 11.58
N HIS A 349 19.14 -18.62 11.59
CA HIS A 349 18.52 -19.39 10.50
C HIS A 349 17.05 -19.02 10.25
N GLY A 350 16.30 -18.64 11.28
CA GLY A 350 14.91 -18.16 11.15
C GLY A 350 14.77 -16.80 10.47
N LEU A 351 15.82 -15.96 10.51
CA LEU A 351 15.78 -14.62 9.91
C LEU A 351 15.58 -14.67 8.40
N ASN A 352 16.21 -15.60 7.70
CA ASN A 352 16.06 -15.75 6.26
C ASN A 352 14.61 -16.07 5.85
N GLY A 353 13.89 -16.85 6.68
CA GLY A 353 12.47 -17.12 6.48
C GLY A 353 11.60 -15.88 6.63
N LEU A 354 11.90 -15.01 7.61
CA LEU A 354 11.18 -13.75 7.79
C LEU A 354 11.48 -12.75 6.67
N VAL A 355 12.73 -12.67 6.21
CA VAL A 355 13.11 -11.84 5.03
C VAL A 355 12.34 -12.30 3.81
N ALA A 356 12.35 -13.59 3.49
CA ALA A 356 11.62 -14.15 2.37
C ALA A 356 10.10 -13.91 2.48
N ALA A 357 9.52 -13.99 3.69
CA ALA A 357 8.11 -13.70 3.92
C ALA A 357 7.78 -12.21 3.70
N CYS A 358 8.67 -11.28 4.06
CA CYS A 358 8.50 -9.85 3.77
C CYS A 358 8.59 -9.58 2.26
N GLU A 359 9.61 -10.10 1.57
CA GLU A 359 9.77 -9.97 0.12
C GLU A 359 8.57 -10.54 -0.65
N GLN A 360 8.07 -11.72 -0.24
CA GLN A 360 6.88 -12.31 -0.84
C GLN A 360 5.64 -11.41 -0.70
N LYS A 361 5.44 -10.77 0.45
CA LYS A 361 4.32 -9.85 0.67
C LYS A 361 4.46 -8.57 -0.14
N GLU A 362 5.67 -8.03 -0.28
CA GLU A 362 5.95 -6.89 -1.16
C GLU A 362 5.64 -7.21 -2.61
N ASP A 363 6.02 -8.40 -3.08
CA ASP A 363 5.69 -8.89 -4.43
C ASP A 363 4.17 -9.05 -4.61
N GLN A 364 3.47 -9.59 -3.60
CA GLN A 364 2.00 -9.72 -3.63
C GLN A 364 1.30 -8.37 -3.65
N ILE A 365 1.73 -7.39 -2.84
CA ILE A 365 1.19 -6.03 -2.86
C ILE A 365 1.47 -5.38 -4.22
N SER A 366 2.67 -5.56 -4.77
CA SER A 366 3.01 -5.06 -6.10
C SER A 366 2.16 -5.70 -7.20
N ALA A 367 1.84 -6.99 -7.06
CA ALA A 367 0.97 -7.68 -8.00
C ALA A 367 -0.50 -7.23 -7.90
N LEU A 368 -0.98 -6.86 -6.71
CA LEU A 368 -2.35 -6.36 -6.50
C LEU A 368 -2.49 -4.86 -6.84
N GLY A 369 -1.48 -4.07 -6.53
CA GLY A 369 -1.50 -2.62 -6.71
C GLY A 369 -0.96 -2.14 -8.05
N GLY A 370 -0.50 -3.07 -8.85
CA GLY A 370 0.12 -2.83 -10.14
C GLY A 370 1.61 -2.52 -10.07
N ARG A 371 2.30 -2.99 -11.10
CA ARG A 371 3.72 -2.69 -11.34
C ARG A 371 4.02 -1.21 -11.56
N LEU A 372 3.01 -0.36 -11.54
CA LEU A 372 3.12 1.09 -11.63
C LEU A 372 4.02 1.69 -10.54
N MET A 373 4.23 0.95 -9.43
CA MET A 373 5.11 1.39 -8.34
C MET A 373 6.54 0.89 -8.43
N SER A 374 6.80 -0.20 -9.13
CA SER A 374 8.14 -0.78 -9.19
C SER A 374 8.84 -0.42 -10.50
N GLY A 375 9.58 0.69 -10.48
CA GLY A 375 10.63 0.94 -11.48
C GLY A 375 11.82 -0.05 -11.40
N LYS A 376 11.72 -1.10 -10.58
CA LYS A 376 12.66 -2.22 -10.49
C LYS A 376 11.98 -3.48 -10.97
N SER A 377 11.84 -3.61 -12.27
CA SER A 377 11.75 -4.90 -12.91
C SER A 377 13.05 -5.66 -12.61
N LYS A 378 13.02 -6.63 -11.69
CA LYS A 378 13.92 -7.78 -11.83
C LYS A 378 13.50 -8.40 -13.15
N ALA A 379 14.39 -8.37 -14.12
CA ALA A 379 14.19 -8.89 -15.45
C ALA A 379 14.03 -10.42 -15.42
N VAL A 380 12.86 -10.87 -15.04
CA VAL A 380 12.35 -12.16 -15.53
C VAL A 380 11.63 -11.78 -16.81
N ALA A 381 12.08 -12.32 -17.92
CA ALA A 381 11.49 -12.12 -19.24
C ALA A 381 10.04 -12.64 -19.24
N GLU A 382 9.12 -11.80 -18.75
CA GLU A 382 7.69 -12.02 -18.98
C GLU A 382 7.39 -11.56 -20.41
N SER A 383 6.58 -12.33 -21.12
CA SER A 383 6.21 -11.96 -22.47
C SER A 383 5.39 -10.66 -22.46
N ASP A 384 5.59 -9.78 -23.45
CA ASP A 384 4.84 -8.52 -23.62
C ASP A 384 3.32 -8.71 -23.50
N ASN A 385 2.78 -9.85 -23.87
CA ASN A 385 1.36 -10.17 -23.76
C ASN A 385 0.89 -10.38 -22.32
N SER A 386 1.70 -10.99 -21.45
CA SER A 386 1.33 -11.16 -20.04
C SER A 386 1.37 -9.84 -19.27
N LEU A 387 2.27 -8.94 -19.66
CA LEU A 387 2.33 -7.57 -19.15
C LEU A 387 1.07 -6.78 -19.52
N ARG A 388 0.68 -6.80 -20.82
CA ARG A 388 -0.50 -6.11 -21.34
C ARG A 388 -1.81 -6.61 -20.72
N LEU A 389 -1.93 -7.92 -20.43
CA LEU A 389 -3.12 -8.49 -19.77
C LEU A 389 -3.24 -8.05 -18.30
N LYS A 390 -2.13 -7.97 -17.57
CA LYS A 390 -2.11 -7.48 -16.18
C LYS A 390 -2.44 -5.99 -16.11
N GLU A 391 -1.87 -5.19 -16.99
CA GLU A 391 -2.17 -3.76 -17.13
C GLU A 391 -3.64 -3.54 -17.54
N GLY A 392 -4.23 -4.42 -18.34
CA GLY A 392 -5.63 -4.35 -18.79
C GLY A 392 -6.64 -4.47 -17.64
N ASN A 393 -6.40 -5.33 -16.64
CA ASN A 393 -7.31 -5.51 -15.50
C ASN A 393 -7.31 -4.30 -14.55
N GLU A 394 -6.15 -3.70 -14.31
CA GLU A 394 -6.05 -2.51 -13.45
C GLU A 394 -6.66 -1.26 -14.10
N ARG A 395 -6.52 -1.15 -15.41
CA ARG A 395 -7.22 -0.12 -16.20
C ARG A 395 -8.72 -0.23 -16.08
N SER A 396 -9.26 -1.44 -15.99
CA SER A 396 -10.69 -1.67 -15.82
C SER A 396 -11.23 -1.02 -14.55
N ILE A 397 -10.54 -1.13 -13.41
CA ILE A 397 -10.95 -0.51 -12.14
C ILE A 397 -10.88 1.03 -12.22
N LEU A 398 -9.77 1.58 -12.74
CA LEU A 398 -9.63 3.03 -12.89
C LEU A 398 -10.64 3.61 -13.88
N LEU A 399 -10.91 2.89 -14.99
CA LEU A 399 -11.93 3.30 -15.96
C LEU A 399 -13.32 3.33 -15.34
N ASN A 400 -13.68 2.31 -14.54
CA ASN A 400 -14.97 2.30 -13.85
C ASN A 400 -15.10 3.51 -12.91
N ILE A 401 -14.08 3.79 -12.09
CA ILE A 401 -14.07 4.96 -11.21
C ILE A 401 -14.24 6.25 -12.03
N VAL A 402 -13.52 6.39 -13.14
CA VAL A 402 -13.63 7.57 -14.01
C VAL A 402 -15.03 7.69 -14.60
N PHE A 403 -15.65 6.61 -15.08
CA PHE A 403 -17.01 6.62 -15.58
C PHE A 403 -18.02 6.99 -14.49
N CYS A 404 -17.91 6.41 -13.31
CA CYS A 404 -18.76 6.75 -12.18
C CYS A 404 -18.64 8.23 -11.78
N VAL A 405 -17.42 8.76 -11.74
CA VAL A 405 -17.21 10.18 -11.43
C VAL A 405 -17.74 11.07 -12.54
N ASN A 406 -17.48 10.75 -13.81
CA ASN A 406 -17.99 11.54 -14.95
C ASN A 406 -19.52 11.63 -14.92
N GLU A 407 -20.19 10.49 -14.78
CA GLU A 407 -21.66 10.41 -14.73
C GLU A 407 -22.23 11.16 -13.53
N GLY A 408 -21.81 10.81 -12.31
CA GLY A 408 -22.36 11.39 -11.10
C GLY A 408 -22.06 12.86 -10.93
N MET A 409 -20.83 13.29 -11.29
CA MET A 409 -20.46 14.71 -11.22
C MET A 409 -21.10 15.54 -12.33
N THR A 410 -21.35 14.97 -13.51
CA THR A 410 -22.12 15.64 -14.58
C THR A 410 -23.54 15.94 -14.12
N GLU A 411 -24.24 14.98 -13.50
CA GLU A 411 -25.59 15.17 -12.97
C GLU A 411 -25.63 16.22 -11.85
N LEU A 412 -24.67 16.17 -10.93
CA LEU A 412 -24.59 17.17 -9.87
C LEU A 412 -24.21 18.54 -10.39
N LEU A 413 -23.38 18.64 -11.42
CA LEU A 413 -22.99 19.91 -12.05
C LEU A 413 -24.18 20.52 -12.81
N LYS A 414 -24.99 19.71 -13.46
CA LYS A 414 -26.27 20.15 -14.05
C LYS A 414 -27.19 20.75 -12.97
N PHE A 415 -27.30 20.07 -11.82
CA PHE A 415 -28.10 20.58 -10.70
C PHE A 415 -27.52 21.88 -10.13
N TRP A 416 -26.20 21.94 -9.94
CA TRP A 416 -25.51 23.15 -9.50
C TRP A 416 -25.80 24.33 -10.44
N ALA A 417 -25.65 24.12 -11.74
CA ALA A 417 -25.88 25.15 -12.77
C ALA A 417 -27.35 25.59 -12.81
N GLU A 418 -28.27 24.63 -12.71
CA GLU A 418 -29.69 24.90 -12.61
C GLU A 418 -30.01 25.74 -11.37
N TRP A 419 -29.47 25.43 -10.22
CA TRP A 419 -29.66 26.19 -8.98
C TRP A 419 -29.00 27.57 -9.04
N ALA A 420 -27.84 27.67 -9.69
CA ALA A 420 -27.18 28.96 -9.99
C ALA A 420 -27.93 29.82 -11.03
N GLY A 421 -29.05 29.33 -11.59
CA GLY A 421 -29.91 30.07 -12.54
C GLY A 421 -29.48 29.96 -14.00
N GLN A 422 -28.75 28.90 -14.40
CA GLN A 422 -28.49 28.57 -15.80
C GLN A 422 -29.71 27.85 -16.38
N ASP A 423 -30.22 28.33 -17.54
CA ASP A 423 -31.43 27.78 -18.17
C ASP A 423 -31.13 26.52 -19.00
N LYS A 424 -29.97 26.49 -19.68
CA LYS A 424 -29.56 25.34 -20.49
C LYS A 424 -28.47 24.54 -19.74
N THR A 425 -28.82 23.33 -19.36
CA THR A 425 -27.90 22.43 -18.66
C THR A 425 -27.60 21.14 -19.44
N THR A 426 -28.19 21.01 -20.65
CA THR A 426 -28.01 19.80 -21.48
C THR A 426 -26.58 19.58 -21.95
N ASP A 427 -25.84 20.69 -22.19
CA ASP A 427 -24.50 20.67 -22.76
C ASP A 427 -23.40 20.57 -21.67
N ILE A 428 -23.84 20.45 -20.39
CA ILE A 428 -22.91 20.31 -19.27
C ILE A 428 -22.41 18.88 -19.20
N GLU A 429 -21.10 18.76 -19.25
CA GLU A 429 -20.39 17.49 -19.19
C GLU A 429 -19.08 17.62 -18.41
N VAL A 430 -18.74 16.58 -17.66
CA VAL A 430 -17.47 16.41 -16.96
C VAL A 430 -16.75 15.22 -17.58
N GLU A 431 -15.56 15.47 -18.09
CA GLU A 431 -14.74 14.43 -18.73
C GLU A 431 -13.37 14.36 -18.05
N LEU A 432 -13.10 13.26 -17.34
CA LEU A 432 -11.79 12.93 -16.84
C LEU A 432 -11.03 12.10 -17.88
N ASN A 433 -9.71 12.04 -17.72
CA ASN A 433 -8.85 11.25 -18.58
C ASN A 433 -9.21 9.75 -18.50
N THR A 434 -9.49 9.16 -19.63
CA THR A 434 -9.72 7.71 -19.81
C THR A 434 -8.54 6.99 -20.47
N GLU A 435 -7.57 7.75 -21.00
CA GLU A 435 -6.37 7.24 -21.62
C GLU A 435 -5.22 7.20 -20.62
N PHE A 436 -5.08 6.09 -19.89
CA PHE A 436 -4.09 5.93 -18.83
C PHE A 436 -2.70 5.50 -19.30
N LEU A 437 -2.58 5.03 -20.53
CA LEU A 437 -1.29 4.93 -21.19
C LEU A 437 -1.10 6.19 -22.03
N THR A 438 -0.05 6.89 -21.75
CA THR A 438 0.69 7.53 -22.82
C THR A 438 1.32 6.38 -23.62
N ASP A 439 0.55 5.78 -24.54
CA ASP A 439 1.15 5.29 -25.75
C ASP A 439 1.70 6.54 -26.45
N THR A 440 2.75 7.11 -25.88
CA THR A 440 3.64 7.99 -26.63
C THR A 440 4.13 7.09 -27.74
N LEU A 441 3.51 7.24 -28.90
CA LEU A 441 3.93 6.56 -30.10
C LEU A 441 5.44 6.70 -30.16
N GLY A 442 6.14 5.60 -30.03
CA GLY A 442 7.58 5.62 -30.04
C GLY A 442 8.03 6.25 -31.37
N ALA A 443 9.21 6.83 -31.42
CA ALA A 443 9.75 7.44 -32.65
C ALA A 443 9.65 6.53 -33.87
N ARG A 444 9.56 5.20 -33.65
CA ARG A 444 9.37 4.18 -34.70
C ARG A 444 7.94 4.15 -35.23
N GLU A 445 6.97 4.24 -34.34
CA GLU A 445 5.53 4.24 -34.67
C GLU A 445 5.11 5.55 -35.33
N LEU A 446 5.60 6.69 -34.83
CA LEU A 446 5.42 7.98 -35.46
C LEU A 446 5.98 8.02 -36.89
N ARG A 447 7.14 7.40 -37.14
CA ARG A 447 7.69 7.27 -38.48
C ARG A 447 6.83 6.40 -39.37
N ALA A 448 6.22 5.34 -38.83
CA ALA A 448 5.31 4.48 -39.60
C ALA A 448 4.04 5.24 -40.00
N VAL A 449 3.42 6.01 -39.07
CA VAL A 449 2.25 6.84 -39.37
C VAL A 449 2.60 7.95 -40.38
N TYR A 450 3.77 8.56 -40.23
CA TYR A 450 4.24 9.56 -41.19
C TYR A 450 4.49 8.96 -42.58
N ALA A 451 5.05 7.76 -42.67
CA ALA A 451 5.22 7.04 -43.94
C ALA A 451 3.86 6.75 -44.60
N MET A 452 2.85 6.27 -43.85
CA MET A 452 1.49 6.07 -44.34
C MET A 452 0.84 7.38 -44.86
N TYR A 453 1.14 8.51 -44.25
CA TYR A 453 0.69 9.82 -44.71
C TYR A 453 1.37 10.21 -46.02
N VAL A 454 2.70 10.03 -46.13
CA VAL A 454 3.47 10.33 -47.36
C VAL A 454 3.04 9.41 -48.52
N ASP A 455 2.73 8.16 -48.20
CA ASP A 455 2.24 7.18 -49.20
C ASP A 455 0.76 7.42 -49.60
N GLY A 456 0.10 8.44 -49.01
CA GLY A 456 -1.29 8.80 -49.32
C GLY A 456 -2.34 7.83 -48.75
N VAL A 457 -1.96 6.95 -47.85
CA VAL A 457 -2.85 5.93 -47.24
C VAL A 457 -3.73 6.58 -46.15
N VAL A 458 -3.21 7.54 -45.41
CA VAL A 458 -3.94 8.24 -44.33
C VAL A 458 -3.98 9.74 -44.59
N PRO A 459 -5.10 10.43 -44.27
CA PRO A 459 -5.22 11.89 -44.41
C PRO A 459 -4.44 12.62 -43.32
N ILE A 460 -4.15 13.89 -43.55
CA ILE A 460 -3.44 14.77 -42.61
C ILE A 460 -4.15 14.90 -41.27
N THR A 461 -5.47 14.78 -41.22
CA THR A 461 -6.26 14.78 -39.98
C THR A 461 -5.89 13.63 -39.06
N VAL A 462 -5.63 12.45 -39.61
CA VAL A 462 -5.18 11.29 -38.87
C VAL A 462 -3.75 11.46 -38.37
N LEU A 463 -2.85 11.98 -39.22
CA LEU A 463 -1.49 12.31 -38.80
C LEU A 463 -1.48 13.32 -37.66
N HIS A 464 -2.28 14.39 -37.78
CA HIS A 464 -2.42 15.42 -36.75
C HIS A 464 -2.89 14.82 -35.42
N HIS A 465 -3.93 13.97 -35.44
CA HIS A 465 -4.42 13.27 -34.25
C HIS A 465 -3.33 12.41 -33.58
N TYR A 466 -2.56 11.67 -34.37
CA TYR A 466 -1.45 10.88 -33.83
C TYR A 466 -0.30 11.76 -33.28
N LEU A 467 -0.02 12.90 -33.89
CA LEU A 467 0.97 13.87 -33.39
C LEU A 467 0.51 14.56 -32.10
N GLN A 468 -0.79 14.85 -31.95
CA GLN A 468 -1.37 15.34 -30.70
C GLN A 468 -1.29 14.25 -29.61
N LYS A 469 -1.68 13.02 -29.94
CA LYS A 469 -1.58 11.87 -29.02
C LYS A 469 -0.14 11.60 -28.56
N ALA A 470 0.85 11.88 -29.41
CA ALA A 470 2.27 11.79 -29.10
C ALA A 470 2.85 13.04 -28.39
N GLU A 471 1.99 14.01 -28.04
CA GLU A 471 2.37 15.29 -27.42
C GLU A 471 3.39 16.12 -28.24
N VAL A 472 3.51 15.83 -29.54
CA VAL A 472 4.35 16.61 -30.48
C VAL A 472 3.65 17.88 -30.93
N VAL A 473 2.32 17.82 -31.11
CA VAL A 473 1.46 18.95 -31.43
C VAL A 473 0.57 19.24 -30.22
N PRO A 474 0.49 20.49 -29.73
CA PRO A 474 -0.35 20.86 -28.60
C PRO A 474 -1.84 20.61 -28.87
N ASP A 475 -2.60 20.21 -27.84
CA ASP A 475 -4.05 19.92 -27.93
C ASP A 475 -4.89 21.12 -28.39
N TRP A 476 -4.43 22.35 -28.14
CA TRP A 476 -5.14 23.57 -28.55
C TRP A 476 -4.99 23.89 -30.03
N MET A 477 -4.06 23.27 -30.75
CA MET A 477 -3.82 23.50 -32.18
C MET A 477 -4.79 22.65 -33.01
N ASP A 478 -5.68 23.31 -33.72
CA ASP A 478 -6.62 22.66 -34.63
C ASP A 478 -5.92 22.21 -35.95
N VAL A 479 -6.52 21.24 -36.64
CA VAL A 479 -6.01 20.70 -37.91
C VAL A 479 -5.79 21.79 -38.95
N ASP A 480 -6.68 22.78 -39.00
CA ASP A 480 -6.59 23.87 -39.99
C ASP A 480 -5.45 24.84 -39.65
N GLN A 481 -5.21 25.12 -38.36
CA GLN A 481 -4.04 25.87 -37.89
C GLN A 481 -2.74 25.14 -38.18
N PHE A 482 -2.75 23.82 -37.96
CA PHE A 482 -1.60 22.95 -38.26
C PHE A 482 -1.27 22.94 -39.76
N LYS A 483 -2.28 22.86 -40.63
CA LYS A 483 -2.11 22.98 -42.10
C LYS A 483 -1.55 24.32 -42.49
N ALA A 484 -2.12 25.40 -41.97
CA ALA A 484 -1.65 26.76 -42.30
C ALA A 484 -0.17 26.96 -41.94
N LEU A 485 0.27 26.43 -40.78
CA LEU A 485 1.68 26.47 -40.41
C LEU A 485 2.58 25.62 -41.33
N LEU A 486 2.10 24.45 -41.77
CA LEU A 486 2.83 23.62 -42.72
C LEU A 486 2.95 24.30 -44.11
N ASP A 487 1.90 24.98 -44.55
CA ASP A 487 1.89 25.70 -45.82
C ASP A 487 2.85 26.91 -45.79
N ASP A 488 2.82 27.72 -44.71
CA ASP A 488 3.76 28.81 -44.49
C ASP A 488 5.22 28.31 -44.43
N GLU A 489 5.48 27.19 -43.73
CA GLU A 489 6.83 26.59 -43.72
C GLU A 489 7.25 26.04 -45.08
N SER A 490 6.30 25.50 -45.86
CA SER A 490 6.59 24.97 -47.19
C SER A 490 6.96 26.08 -48.16
N GLU A 491 6.28 27.25 -48.11
CA GLU A 491 6.63 28.44 -48.89
C GLU A 491 8.01 28.97 -48.49
N PHE A 492 8.32 29.00 -47.16
CA PHE A 492 9.62 29.43 -46.67
C PHE A 492 10.73 28.45 -47.12
N LYS A 493 10.51 27.13 -47.03
CA LYS A 493 11.48 26.10 -47.43
C LYS A 493 11.74 26.09 -48.96
N ASN A 494 10.79 26.54 -49.77
CA ASN A 494 10.92 26.61 -51.22
C ASN A 494 11.66 27.86 -51.73
N GLN A 495 12.06 28.79 -50.84
CA GLN A 495 12.92 29.93 -51.23
C GLN A 495 14.32 29.44 -51.62
N PRO A 496 14.89 29.92 -52.75
CA PRO A 496 16.16 29.44 -53.28
C PRO A 496 17.32 29.52 -52.30
N ASP A 497 17.37 30.57 -51.47
CA ASP A 497 18.41 30.81 -50.49
C ASP A 497 18.33 29.83 -49.28
N VAL A 498 17.10 29.43 -48.93
CA VAL A 498 16.86 28.47 -47.85
C VAL A 498 17.19 27.05 -48.31
N ILE A 499 16.86 26.72 -49.56
CA ILE A 499 17.22 25.40 -50.16
C ILE A 499 18.74 25.26 -50.26
N ALA A 500 19.46 26.30 -50.60
CA ALA A 500 20.95 26.28 -50.64
C ALA A 500 21.55 26.06 -49.25
N LYS A 501 21.04 26.73 -48.21
CA LYS A 501 21.44 26.53 -46.81
C LYS A 501 21.06 25.13 -46.29
N MET A 502 19.85 24.63 -46.57
CA MET A 502 19.44 23.27 -46.15
C MET A 502 20.28 22.17 -46.79
N LYS A 503 20.66 22.29 -48.08
CA LYS A 503 21.61 21.35 -48.72
C LYS A 503 22.97 21.35 -48.07
N GLY A 504 23.48 22.53 -47.61
CA GLY A 504 24.70 22.65 -46.85
C GLY A 504 24.63 21.98 -45.46
N PHE A 505 23.48 22.14 -44.76
CA PHE A 505 23.23 21.50 -43.49
C PHE A 505 23.02 19.98 -43.62
N ALA A 506 22.36 19.50 -44.66
CA ALA A 506 22.17 18.08 -44.89
C ALA A 506 23.49 17.34 -45.09
N THR A 507 24.42 17.91 -45.89
CA THR A 507 25.74 17.34 -46.07
C THR A 507 26.63 17.39 -44.83
N ALA A 508 26.47 18.40 -43.96
CA ALA A 508 27.15 18.48 -42.68
C ALA A 508 26.55 17.47 -41.67
N LYS A 509 25.21 17.34 -41.66
CA LYS A 509 24.50 16.39 -40.80
C LYS A 509 24.81 14.93 -41.16
N ASP A 510 24.91 14.60 -42.45
CA ASP A 510 25.31 13.28 -42.89
C ASP A 510 26.74 12.90 -42.47
N LYS A 511 27.66 13.88 -42.48
CA LYS A 511 29.02 13.65 -41.95
C LYS A 511 29.03 13.45 -40.43
N VAL A 512 28.24 14.22 -39.70
CA VAL A 512 28.13 14.08 -38.22
C VAL A 512 27.43 12.76 -37.86
N THR A 513 26.37 12.41 -38.57
CA THR A 513 25.61 11.15 -38.32
C THR A 513 26.50 9.94 -38.64
N LYS A 514 27.27 9.99 -39.75
CA LYS A 514 28.22 8.93 -40.11
C LYS A 514 29.35 8.78 -39.09
N ASN A 515 29.85 9.90 -38.55
CA ASN A 515 30.83 9.88 -37.47
C ASN A 515 30.26 9.39 -36.14
N GLN A 516 29.00 9.73 -35.80
CA GLN A 516 28.31 9.22 -34.62
C GLN A 516 28.03 7.73 -34.74
N MET A 517 27.57 7.28 -35.90
CA MET A 517 27.28 5.86 -36.17
C MET A 517 28.59 5.03 -36.10
N ASN A 518 29.71 5.53 -36.66
CA ASN A 518 30.99 4.86 -36.55
C ASN A 518 31.53 4.84 -35.11
N ARG A 519 31.22 5.88 -34.32
CA ARG A 519 31.58 5.93 -32.89
C ARG A 519 30.74 4.97 -32.05
N GLN A 520 29.43 4.83 -32.37
CA GLN A 520 28.54 3.86 -31.72
C GLN A 520 28.92 2.42 -32.09
N LEU A 521 29.27 2.16 -33.36
CA LEU A 521 29.77 0.85 -33.80
C LEU A 521 31.04 0.45 -33.03
N ARG A 522 32.02 1.35 -32.90
CA ARG A 522 33.21 1.08 -32.10
C ARG A 522 32.97 0.92 -30.61
N LEU A 523 31.94 1.57 -30.06
CA LEU A 523 31.52 1.38 -28.67
C LEU A 523 30.80 0.05 -28.46
N SER A 524 29.96 -0.36 -29.41
CA SER A 524 29.30 -1.66 -29.34
C SER A 524 30.28 -2.83 -29.54
N GLU A 525 31.26 -2.69 -30.42
CA GLU A 525 32.38 -3.65 -30.58
C GLU A 525 33.17 -3.78 -29.26
N LYS A 526 33.56 -2.67 -28.63
CA LYS A 526 34.24 -2.70 -27.33
C LYS A 526 33.41 -3.28 -26.20
N GLN A 527 32.10 -3.06 -26.22
CA GLN A 527 31.20 -3.67 -25.24
C GLN A 527 31.02 -5.18 -25.48
N ALA A 528 30.96 -5.60 -26.74
CA ALA A 528 30.94 -7.02 -27.10
C ALA A 528 32.26 -7.72 -26.68
N ASP A 529 33.42 -7.12 -26.96
CA ASP A 529 34.72 -7.65 -26.53
C ASP A 529 34.83 -7.73 -25.00
N ALA A 530 34.35 -6.71 -24.29
CA ALA A 530 34.31 -6.72 -22.81
C ALA A 530 33.40 -7.81 -22.25
N SER A 531 32.23 -8.05 -22.87
CA SER A 531 31.31 -9.11 -22.46
C SER A 531 31.90 -10.51 -22.72
N ILE A 532 32.60 -10.69 -23.81
CA ILE A 532 33.31 -11.95 -24.13
C ILE A 532 34.42 -12.20 -23.10
N ALA A 533 35.21 -11.17 -22.78
CA ALA A 533 36.26 -11.28 -21.77
C ALA A 533 35.71 -11.57 -20.36
N GLN A 534 34.51 -11.06 -20.07
CA GLN A 534 33.83 -11.33 -18.79
C GLN A 534 33.29 -12.78 -18.76
N GLN A 535 32.71 -13.28 -19.85
CA GLN A 535 32.29 -14.67 -19.98
C GLN A 535 33.50 -15.65 -19.88
N GLU A 536 34.60 -15.32 -20.50
CA GLU A 536 35.84 -16.12 -20.39
C GLU A 536 36.36 -16.19 -18.94
N ASN A 537 36.32 -15.07 -18.22
CA ASN A 537 36.68 -15.03 -16.80
C ASN A 537 35.71 -15.84 -15.92
N ASP A 538 34.41 -15.79 -16.21
CA ASP A 538 33.41 -16.56 -15.48
C ASP A 538 33.56 -18.07 -15.73
N ILE A 539 33.86 -18.49 -16.96
CA ILE A 539 34.19 -19.87 -17.31
C ILE A 539 35.50 -20.32 -16.61
N ARG A 540 36.47 -19.43 -16.48
CA ARG A 540 37.73 -19.71 -15.83
C ARG A 540 37.54 -19.87 -14.30
N SER A 541 36.74 -19.03 -13.70
CA SER A 541 36.37 -19.12 -12.28
C SER A 541 35.56 -20.38 -11.98
N THR A 542 34.61 -20.74 -12.82
CA THR A 542 33.80 -21.95 -12.67
C THR A 542 34.68 -23.20 -12.72
N LYS A 543 35.66 -23.27 -13.65
CA LYS A 543 36.63 -24.38 -13.71
C LYS A 543 37.52 -24.46 -12.48
N VAL A 544 37.84 -23.34 -11.85
CA VAL A 544 38.59 -23.31 -10.59
C VAL A 544 37.77 -23.82 -9.43
N TYR A 545 36.48 -23.44 -9.37
CA TYR A 545 35.56 -23.97 -8.35
C TYR A 545 35.31 -25.47 -8.50
N GLU A 546 35.10 -25.96 -9.73
CA GLU A 546 34.97 -27.42 -9.98
C GLU A 546 36.20 -28.20 -9.55
N LYS A 547 37.41 -27.62 -9.73
CA LYS A 547 38.65 -28.25 -9.31
C LYS A 547 38.79 -28.26 -7.79
N LEU A 548 38.42 -27.19 -7.12
CA LEU A 548 38.39 -27.06 -5.66
C LEU A 548 37.35 -28.04 -5.02
N ASP A 549 36.19 -28.20 -5.66
CA ASP A 549 35.18 -29.14 -5.17
C ASP A 549 35.60 -30.61 -5.34
N LYS A 550 36.30 -30.94 -6.43
CA LYS A 550 36.91 -32.26 -6.58
C LYS A 550 37.96 -32.51 -5.52
N GLU A 551 38.86 -31.57 -5.26
CA GLU A 551 39.86 -31.71 -4.19
C GLU A 551 39.23 -31.82 -2.81
N LYS A 552 38.17 -31.09 -2.52
CA LYS A 552 37.41 -31.25 -1.24
C LYS A 552 36.77 -32.63 -1.10
N ASN A 553 36.17 -33.13 -2.18
CA ASN A 553 35.59 -34.46 -2.17
C ASN A 553 36.64 -35.55 -2.00
N ASP A 554 37.81 -35.44 -2.63
CA ASP A 554 38.93 -36.36 -2.48
C ASP A 554 39.49 -36.34 -1.03
N ILE A 555 39.54 -35.14 -0.40
CA ILE A 555 39.94 -35.02 1.02
C ILE A 555 38.89 -35.66 1.92
N ALA A 556 37.61 -35.47 1.66
CA ALA A 556 36.52 -36.06 2.42
C ALA A 556 36.55 -37.61 2.33
N HIS A 557 36.78 -38.16 1.13
CA HIS A 557 36.95 -39.60 0.95
C HIS A 557 38.14 -40.15 1.72
N ARG A 558 39.29 -39.47 1.68
CA ARG A 558 40.48 -39.87 2.49
C ARG A 558 40.22 -39.80 3.98
N GLN A 559 39.44 -38.85 4.48
CA GLN A 559 39.09 -38.78 5.90
C GLN A 559 38.17 -39.92 6.32
N VAL A 560 37.24 -40.32 5.43
CA VAL A 560 36.37 -41.51 5.69
C VAL A 560 37.21 -42.79 5.74
N ASP A 561 38.13 -42.95 4.78
CA ASP A 561 39.03 -44.14 4.76
C ASP A 561 39.91 -44.21 6.01
N VAL A 562 40.45 -43.08 6.48
CA VAL A 562 41.25 -43.04 7.71
C VAL A 562 40.40 -43.35 8.94
N SER A 563 39.17 -42.83 9.01
CA SER A 563 38.27 -43.13 10.12
C SER A 563 37.84 -44.59 10.15
N GLN A 564 37.65 -45.19 8.96
CA GLN A 564 37.33 -46.62 8.82
C GLN A 564 38.50 -47.50 9.26
N GLN A 565 39.73 -47.16 8.86
CA GLN A 565 40.94 -47.87 9.32
C GLN A 565 41.15 -47.75 10.84
N GLN A 566 40.86 -46.61 11.44
CA GLN A 566 40.93 -46.42 12.89
C GLN A 566 39.86 -47.24 13.63
N ALA A 567 38.64 -47.32 13.05
CA ALA A 567 37.56 -48.15 13.60
C ALA A 567 37.92 -49.65 13.55
N ASP A 568 38.49 -50.12 12.42
CA ASP A 568 38.91 -51.51 12.24
C ASP A 568 40.06 -51.88 13.21
N GLN A 569 41.02 -50.95 13.40
CA GLN A 569 42.08 -51.15 14.42
C GLN A 569 41.53 -51.19 15.84
N ALA A 570 40.54 -50.35 16.17
CA ALA A 570 39.90 -50.37 17.50
C ALA A 570 39.14 -51.68 17.75
N VAL A 571 38.48 -52.23 16.74
CA VAL A 571 37.80 -53.51 16.80
C VAL A 571 38.81 -54.66 17.02
N GLU A 572 39.94 -54.61 16.31
CA GLU A 572 40.99 -55.64 16.48
C GLU A 572 41.66 -55.59 17.88
N ILE A 573 41.92 -54.40 18.42
CA ILE A 573 42.41 -54.20 19.78
C ILE A 573 41.38 -54.66 20.79
N ALA A 574 40.11 -54.40 20.62
CA ALA A 574 39.05 -54.87 21.50
C ALA A 574 38.94 -56.38 21.49
N LYS A 575 39.16 -57.04 20.35
CA LYS A 575 39.18 -58.50 20.21
C LYS A 575 40.37 -59.13 20.92
N GLN A 576 41.55 -58.54 20.78
CA GLN A 576 42.76 -58.99 21.50
C GLN A 576 42.60 -58.83 23.02
N GLN A 577 41.97 -57.74 23.49
CA GLN A 577 41.70 -57.52 24.90
C GLN A 577 40.67 -58.51 25.43
N ALA A 578 39.63 -58.88 24.67
CA ALA A 578 38.64 -59.88 25.03
C ALA A 578 39.27 -61.24 25.11
N ASP A 579 40.11 -61.60 24.14
CA ASP A 579 40.85 -62.88 24.17
C ASP A 579 41.85 -62.97 25.33
N ALA A 580 42.53 -61.87 25.65
CA ALA A 580 43.42 -61.82 26.83
C ALA A 580 42.64 -61.93 28.11
N LYS A 581 41.47 -61.30 28.23
CA LYS A 581 40.60 -61.44 29.41
C LYS A 581 40.03 -62.84 29.55
N ALA A 582 39.61 -63.46 28.44
CA ALA A 582 39.12 -64.84 28.45
C ALA A 582 40.22 -65.83 28.87
N LYS A 583 41.48 -65.62 28.46
CA LYS A 583 42.62 -66.42 28.92
C LYS A 583 42.90 -66.22 30.41
N ALA A 584 42.85 -64.99 30.90
CA ALA A 584 43.04 -64.71 32.34
C ALA A 584 41.92 -65.27 33.21
N ASP A 585 40.66 -65.21 32.73
CA ASP A 585 39.53 -65.80 33.45
C ASP A 585 39.57 -67.34 33.43
N ALA A 586 40.05 -67.96 32.34
CA ALA A 586 40.30 -69.39 32.27
C ALA A 586 41.45 -69.87 33.22
N GLU A 587 42.49 -69.05 33.38
CA GLU A 587 43.58 -69.28 34.29
C GLU A 587 43.15 -69.10 35.74
N LYS A 588 42.36 -68.13 36.09
CA LYS A 588 41.69 -67.96 37.39
C LYS A 588 40.77 -69.12 37.72
N ALA A 589 39.98 -69.60 36.77
CA ALA A 589 39.12 -70.76 36.95
C ALA A 589 39.92 -72.02 37.22
N LYS A 590 41.07 -72.24 36.55
CA LYS A 590 42.02 -73.37 36.84
C LYS A 590 42.64 -73.21 38.20
N LEU A 591 42.98 -72.03 38.67
CA LEU A 591 43.54 -71.78 39.99
C LEU A 591 42.49 -72.02 41.09
N ALA A 592 41.22 -71.57 40.86
CA ALA A 592 40.10 -71.81 41.76
C ALA A 592 39.76 -73.30 41.88
N ALA A 593 39.82 -74.06 40.79
CA ALA A 593 39.65 -75.51 40.79
C ALA A 593 40.76 -76.25 41.59
N LYS A 594 42.02 -75.76 41.50
CA LYS A 594 43.14 -76.28 42.28
C LYS A 594 43.03 -75.98 43.76
N THR A 595 42.49 -74.88 44.19
CA THR A 595 42.22 -74.46 45.56
C THR A 595 41.00 -75.15 46.16
N ALA A 596 40.00 -75.52 45.37
CA ALA A 596 38.84 -76.30 45.81
C ALA A 596 39.17 -77.78 46.09
N ALA A 597 40.20 -78.34 45.43
CA ALA A 597 40.68 -79.74 45.66
C ALA A 597 41.53 -79.89 46.92
N ALA A 598 41.86 -78.80 47.61
CA ALA A 598 42.75 -78.82 48.81
C ALA A 598 42.03 -78.57 50.15
N LYS A 599 40.70 -78.65 50.21
CA LYS A 599 39.98 -78.58 51.51
C LYS A 599 39.62 -79.96 52.05
N PRO A 600 40.06 -80.31 53.31
CA PRO A 600 39.67 -81.56 53.97
C PRO A 600 38.21 -81.48 54.44
N ALA A 601 37.55 -82.63 54.42
CA ALA A 601 36.16 -82.81 54.82
C ALA A 601 35.90 -82.42 56.30
N PRO A 602 34.78 -81.74 56.59
CA PRO A 602 34.44 -81.41 57.98
C PRO A 602 33.90 -82.64 58.74
N ALA A 603 34.44 -82.84 59.94
CA ALA A 603 34.05 -83.88 60.91
C ALA A 603 32.60 -83.72 61.39
N ALA A 604 31.92 -84.84 61.54
CA ALA A 604 30.57 -85.00 62.09
C ALA A 604 30.44 -84.45 63.50
N LYS A 605 29.41 -83.67 63.79
CA LYS A 605 28.99 -83.31 65.14
C LYS A 605 27.90 -84.26 65.64
N PRO A 606 27.95 -84.66 66.91
CA PRO A 606 26.98 -85.57 67.51
C PRO A 606 25.69 -84.87 67.95
N LYS A 607 24.61 -85.62 67.91
CA LYS A 607 23.29 -85.22 68.45
C LYS A 607 23.37 -85.21 69.99
N ALA A 608 22.79 -84.22 70.62
CA ALA A 608 22.19 -84.26 71.93
C ALA A 608 21.17 -83.16 72.11
N LYS A 609 20.03 -83.58 72.38
CA LYS A 609 18.82 -83.32 73.14
C LYS A 609 18.13 -82.01 72.89
#